data_9e100b22de00d09a2489cb33d524a40b
#
_entry.id   9e100b22de00d09a2489cb33d524a40b
#
_cell.length_a   1.000
_cell.length_b   1.000
_cell.length_c   1.000
_cell.angle_alpha   90.00
_cell.angle_beta   90.00
_cell.angle_gamma   90.00
#
_symmetry.space_group_name_H-M   'P 1'
#
loop_
_entity.id
_entity.type
_entity.pdbx_description
1 polymer ?
#
loop_
_entity_poly.entity_id
_entity_poly.type
_entity_poly.pdbx_seq_one_letter_code
_entity_poly.pdbx_strand_id
1 'polypeptide(L)'
;AALATVLGTVVSSIMCIRSLFRKDGFVQIKYIFKKKIKPTVEVFTSIVKLGTNLFVENIAMRIGFLTTALMAAGLGTDTFAAHNVGMNLLSICFSFADGMQVAAVVLTGSSLGAGKKENAKIYGKVCQRIGLMISIVLSVILLLFGKGIFHLFFDKLSIIETGEIIARFITVIVLLQISQIIYGGCLRAAGDVKY
;
A
#
# COMPACT_ATOMS: atom_id res chain seq x y z
N ALA A 1 -6.66 20.43 9.61
CA ALA A 1 -6.08 19.16 9.12
C ALA A 1 -6.25 18.04 10.16
N ALA A 2 -5.74 18.16 11.40
CA ALA A 2 -5.76 17.10 12.42
C ALA A 2 -7.17 16.58 12.75
N LEU A 3 -8.15 17.47 12.92
CA LEU A 3 -9.55 17.09 13.16
C LEU A 3 -10.16 16.29 12.02
N ALA A 4 -9.85 16.61 10.76
CA ALA A 4 -10.35 15.88 9.60
C ALA A 4 -9.80 14.44 9.58
N THR A 5 -8.52 14.25 9.90
CA THR A 5 -7.90 12.92 9.99
C THR A 5 -8.53 12.09 11.10
N VAL A 6 -8.76 12.69 12.28
CA VAL A 6 -9.42 12.01 13.42
C VAL A 6 -10.85 11.60 13.06
N LEU A 7 -11.63 12.50 12.46
CA LEU A 7 -13.00 12.18 12.02
C LEU A 7 -13.01 11.07 10.97
N GLY A 8 -12.09 11.09 10.00
CA GLY A 8 -11.95 10.02 9.00
C GLY A 8 -11.66 8.66 9.61
N THR A 9 -10.72 8.60 10.58
CA THR A 9 -10.39 7.35 11.29
C THR A 9 -11.54 6.86 12.17
N VAL A 10 -12.28 7.75 12.83
CA VAL A 10 -13.45 7.39 13.63
C VAL A 10 -14.55 6.80 12.74
N VAL A 11 -14.87 7.44 11.61
CA VAL A 11 -15.86 6.92 10.66
C VAL A 11 -15.44 5.56 10.11
N SER A 12 -14.19 5.39 9.68
CA SER A 12 -13.67 4.09 9.23
C SER A 12 -13.77 3.02 10.31
N SER A 13 -13.43 3.34 11.56
CA SER A 13 -13.53 2.41 12.68
C SER A 13 -14.98 1.99 12.95
N ILE A 14 -15.91 2.93 12.93
CA ILE A 14 -17.36 2.64 13.09
C ILE A 14 -17.86 1.75 11.97
N MET A 15 -17.47 2.02 10.72
CA MET A 15 -17.84 1.18 9.57
C MET A 15 -17.28 -0.24 9.67
N CYS A 16 -16.02 -0.40 10.09
CA CYS A 16 -15.40 -1.71 10.31
C CYS A 16 -16.12 -2.49 11.42
N ILE A 17 -16.38 -1.84 12.56
CA ILE A 17 -17.10 -2.47 13.68
C ILE A 17 -18.51 -2.89 13.22
N ARG A 18 -19.22 -2.00 12.52
CA ARG A 18 -20.56 -2.31 12.00
C ARG A 18 -20.55 -3.48 11.01
N SER A 19 -19.51 -3.60 10.18
CA SER A 19 -19.33 -4.74 9.27
C SER A 19 -19.15 -6.06 10.01
N LEU A 20 -18.46 -6.09 11.15
CA LEU A 20 -18.27 -7.30 11.98
C LEU A 20 -19.55 -7.80 12.65
N PHE A 21 -20.54 -6.92 12.83
CA PHE A 21 -21.86 -7.28 13.37
C PHE A 21 -22.88 -7.68 12.30
N ARG A 22 -22.55 -7.55 11.02
CA ARG A 22 -23.42 -7.95 9.90
C ARG A 22 -23.63 -9.46 9.90
N LYS A 23 -24.89 -9.91 9.71
CA LYS A 23 -25.27 -11.33 9.70
C LYS A 23 -24.69 -12.08 8.48
N ASP A 24 -24.43 -11.38 7.39
CA ASP A 24 -23.93 -11.93 6.12
C ASP A 24 -22.41 -11.84 5.98
N GLY A 25 -21.69 -11.36 7.02
CA GLY A 25 -20.24 -11.24 7.00
C GLY A 25 -19.55 -12.59 7.20
N PHE A 26 -18.42 -12.82 6.49
CA PHE A 26 -17.60 -14.01 6.65
C PHE A 26 -17.06 -14.17 8.08
N VAL A 27 -16.73 -13.05 8.74
CA VAL A 27 -16.32 -13.02 10.16
C VAL A 27 -17.47 -12.48 10.98
N GLN A 28 -18.05 -13.31 11.82
CA GLN A 28 -19.15 -12.95 12.71
C GLN A 28 -18.69 -13.04 14.17
N ILE A 29 -18.54 -11.89 14.83
CA ILE A 29 -18.16 -11.85 16.25
C ILE A 29 -19.13 -12.67 17.12
N LYS A 30 -20.42 -12.58 16.87
CA LYS A 30 -21.44 -13.35 17.61
C LYS A 30 -21.22 -14.87 17.53
N TYR A 31 -20.77 -15.38 16.38
CA TYR A 31 -20.48 -16.80 16.20
C TYR A 31 -19.26 -17.23 17.00
N ILE A 32 -18.21 -16.41 17.01
CA ILE A 32 -16.96 -16.66 17.74
C ILE A 32 -17.23 -16.72 19.24
N PHE A 33 -17.98 -15.75 19.79
CA PHE A 33 -18.34 -15.73 21.21
C PHE A 33 -19.29 -16.87 21.60
N LYS A 34 -20.27 -17.19 20.76
CA LYS A 34 -21.25 -18.27 21.01
C LYS A 34 -20.59 -19.65 21.04
N LYS A 35 -19.61 -19.90 20.17
CA LYS A 35 -18.88 -21.19 20.13
C LYS A 35 -17.67 -21.26 21.02
N LYS A 36 -17.31 -20.20 21.79
CA LYS A 36 -16.12 -20.13 22.65
C LYS A 36 -14.87 -20.67 21.93
N ILE A 37 -14.68 -20.29 20.67
CA ILE A 37 -13.55 -20.73 19.84
C ILE A 37 -12.26 -20.23 20.51
N LYS A 38 -11.45 -21.16 20.98
CA LYS A 38 -10.12 -20.83 21.54
C LYS A 38 -9.09 -20.80 20.40
N PRO A 39 -8.17 -19.83 20.39
CA PRO A 39 -7.07 -19.85 19.44
C PRO A 39 -6.21 -21.10 19.65
N THR A 40 -5.94 -21.83 18.59
CA THR A 40 -5.02 -22.96 18.61
C THR A 40 -3.58 -22.44 18.51
N VAL A 41 -2.65 -23.10 19.20
CA VAL A 41 -1.22 -22.70 19.20
C VAL A 41 -0.65 -22.65 17.79
N GLU A 42 -1.06 -23.56 16.90
CA GLU A 42 -0.64 -23.58 15.49
C GLU A 42 -1.07 -22.33 14.73
N VAL A 43 -2.33 -21.88 14.91
CA VAL A 43 -2.85 -20.66 14.29
C VAL A 43 -2.10 -19.44 14.83
N PHE A 44 -1.88 -19.39 16.15
CA PHE A 44 -1.15 -18.30 16.78
C PHE A 44 0.30 -18.21 16.24
N THR A 45 1.00 -19.35 16.18
CA THR A 45 2.37 -19.40 15.64
C THR A 45 2.43 -18.97 14.18
N SER A 46 1.45 -19.38 13.37
CA SER A 46 1.36 -18.97 11.96
C SER A 46 1.16 -17.46 11.82
N ILE A 47 0.28 -16.86 12.64
CA ILE A 47 0.03 -15.42 12.64
C ILE A 47 1.28 -14.65 13.10
N VAL A 48 1.93 -15.09 14.17
CA VAL A 48 3.16 -14.46 14.67
C VAL A 48 4.26 -14.51 13.61
N LYS A 49 4.48 -15.65 12.98
CA LYS A 49 5.49 -15.81 11.93
C LYS A 49 5.24 -14.90 10.74
N LEU A 50 3.97 -14.85 10.27
CA LEU A 50 3.56 -13.96 9.19
C LEU A 50 3.76 -12.48 9.60
N GLY A 51 3.29 -12.13 10.79
CA GLY A 51 3.37 -10.78 11.34
C GLY A 51 4.80 -10.31 11.54
N THR A 52 5.70 -11.17 12.02
CA THR A 52 7.12 -10.81 12.21
C THR A 52 7.79 -10.46 10.90
N ASN A 53 7.57 -11.24 9.84
CA ASN A 53 8.16 -10.95 8.52
C ASN A 53 7.65 -9.60 7.97
N LEU A 54 6.34 -9.36 8.06
CA LEU A 54 5.74 -8.07 7.66
C LEU A 54 6.25 -6.90 8.51
N PHE A 55 6.49 -7.13 9.80
CA PHE A 55 7.03 -6.12 10.71
C PHE A 55 8.45 -5.72 10.31
N VAL A 56 9.33 -6.70 10.03
CA VAL A 56 10.70 -6.46 9.58
C VAL A 56 10.71 -5.72 8.24
N GLU A 57 9.89 -6.14 7.27
CA GLU A 57 9.73 -5.47 5.98
C GLU A 57 9.32 -3.99 6.16
N ASN A 58 8.31 -3.74 6.99
CA ASN A 58 7.83 -2.37 7.26
C ASN A 58 8.90 -1.50 7.96
N ILE A 59 9.66 -2.05 8.92
CA ILE A 59 10.76 -1.33 9.55
C ILE A 59 11.83 -0.96 8.51
N ALA A 60 12.25 -1.91 7.67
CA ALA A 60 13.26 -1.66 6.65
C ALA A 60 12.81 -0.54 5.69
N MET A 61 11.55 -0.57 5.23
CA MET A 61 10.98 0.49 4.40
C MET A 61 10.97 1.85 5.12
N ARG A 62 10.57 1.89 6.39
CA ARG A 62 10.56 3.13 7.19
C ARG A 62 11.94 3.71 7.40
N ILE A 63 12.95 2.86 7.63
CA ILE A 63 14.35 3.30 7.71
C ILE A 63 14.78 3.89 6.37
N GLY A 64 14.45 3.27 5.23
CA GLY A 64 14.75 3.80 3.90
C GLY A 64 14.14 5.19 3.67
N PHE A 65 12.84 5.36 3.96
CA PHE A 65 12.18 6.67 3.82
C PHE A 65 12.75 7.72 4.79
N LEU A 66 13.07 7.35 6.03
CA LEU A 66 13.70 8.27 6.98
C LEU A 66 15.09 8.71 6.49
N THR A 67 15.89 7.79 5.98
CA THR A 67 17.22 8.09 5.46
C THR A 67 17.15 9.08 4.28
N THR A 68 16.24 8.85 3.32
CA THR A 68 16.06 9.77 2.20
C THR A 68 15.57 11.14 2.65
N ALA A 69 14.69 11.23 3.63
CA ALA A 69 14.22 12.49 4.21
C ALA A 69 15.36 13.26 4.92
N LEU A 70 16.21 12.56 5.69
CA LEU A 70 17.37 13.16 6.35
C LEU A 70 18.40 13.65 5.33
N MET A 71 18.66 12.90 4.27
CA MET A 71 19.56 13.33 3.19
C MET A 71 19.00 14.58 2.48
N ALA A 72 17.71 14.61 2.17
CA ALA A 72 17.05 15.78 1.57
C ALA A 72 17.10 17.00 2.48
N ALA A 73 16.92 16.83 3.78
CA ALA A 73 17.05 17.92 4.76
C ALA A 73 18.48 18.44 4.85
N GLY A 74 19.49 17.59 4.74
CA GLY A 74 20.90 17.97 4.70
C GLY A 74 21.29 18.79 3.48
N LEU A 75 20.56 18.68 2.37
CA LEU A 75 20.79 19.44 1.13
C LEU A 75 20.13 20.83 1.15
N GLY A 76 19.38 21.16 2.18
CA GLY A 76 18.77 22.47 2.37
C GLY A 76 17.24 22.45 2.33
N THR A 77 16.67 23.58 2.76
CA THR A 77 15.21 23.74 2.92
C THR A 77 14.44 23.59 1.60
N ASP A 78 14.98 24.09 0.51
CA ASP A 78 14.34 24.06 -0.82
C ASP A 78 14.25 22.61 -1.33
N THR A 79 15.33 21.84 -1.19
CA THR A 79 15.35 20.40 -1.57
C THR A 79 14.41 19.59 -0.69
N PHE A 80 14.36 19.86 0.62
CA PHE A 80 13.47 19.20 1.54
C PHE A 80 11.99 19.49 1.23
N ALA A 81 11.67 20.74 0.86
CA ALA A 81 10.32 21.12 0.44
C ALA A 81 9.89 20.36 -0.83
N ALA A 82 10.75 20.28 -1.85
CA ALA A 82 10.50 19.50 -3.06
C ALA A 82 10.33 18.01 -2.74
N HIS A 83 11.18 17.45 -1.86
CA HIS A 83 11.07 16.06 -1.41
C HIS A 83 9.72 15.76 -0.75
N ASN A 84 9.21 16.63 0.13
CA ASN A 84 7.93 16.44 0.78
C ASN A 84 6.75 16.39 -0.20
N VAL A 85 6.74 17.27 -1.21
CA VAL A 85 5.72 17.22 -2.27
C VAL A 85 5.86 15.92 -3.08
N GLY A 86 7.08 15.52 -3.42
CA GLY A 86 7.35 14.26 -4.09
C GLY A 86 6.84 13.05 -3.30
N MET A 87 7.05 13.02 -1.98
CA MET A 87 6.53 11.95 -1.10
C MET A 87 5.01 11.92 -1.04
N ASN A 88 4.33 13.08 -1.08
CA ASN A 88 2.88 13.13 -1.17
C ASN A 88 2.36 12.54 -2.49
N LEU A 89 3.01 12.87 -3.62
CA LEU A 89 2.70 12.29 -4.92
C LEU A 89 2.88 10.77 -4.93
N LEU A 90 3.98 10.29 -4.37
CA LEU A 90 4.26 8.87 -4.22
C LEU A 90 3.19 8.17 -3.37
N SER A 91 2.75 8.79 -2.27
CA SER A 91 1.70 8.26 -1.39
C SER A 91 0.35 8.13 -2.12
N ILE A 92 0.01 9.07 -3.00
CA ILE A 92 -1.18 8.98 -3.83
C ILE A 92 -1.09 7.78 -4.78
N CYS A 93 0.06 7.59 -5.45
CA CYS A 93 0.29 6.44 -6.33
C CYS A 93 0.22 5.10 -5.56
N PHE A 94 0.76 5.05 -4.34
CA PHE A 94 0.69 3.86 -3.49
C PHE A 94 -0.73 3.52 -3.05
N SER A 95 -1.61 4.50 -2.87
CA SER A 95 -3.02 4.23 -2.54
C SER A 95 -3.72 3.38 -3.60
N PHE A 96 -3.38 3.57 -4.88
CA PHE A 96 -3.88 2.71 -5.96
C PHE A 96 -3.28 1.29 -5.89
N ALA A 97 -2.00 1.18 -5.58
CA ALA A 97 -1.34 -0.11 -5.39
C ALA A 97 -1.94 -0.90 -4.23
N ASP A 98 -2.18 -0.23 -3.09
CA ASP A 98 -2.79 -0.82 -1.90
C ASP A 98 -4.21 -1.32 -2.19
N GLY A 99 -5.02 -0.55 -2.92
CA GLY A 99 -6.34 -0.98 -3.34
C GLY A 99 -6.30 -2.27 -4.20
N MET A 100 -5.39 -2.33 -5.17
CA MET A 100 -5.19 -3.51 -6.00
C MET A 100 -4.60 -4.69 -5.23
N GLN A 101 -3.71 -4.44 -4.26
CA GLN A 101 -3.18 -5.46 -3.37
C GLN A 101 -4.28 -6.12 -2.55
N VAL A 102 -5.17 -5.33 -1.94
CA VAL A 102 -6.30 -5.87 -1.15
C VAL A 102 -7.18 -6.75 -2.03
N ALA A 103 -7.52 -6.32 -3.24
CA ALA A 103 -8.29 -7.14 -4.19
C ALA A 103 -7.56 -8.45 -4.53
N ALA A 104 -6.26 -8.37 -4.80
CA ALA A 104 -5.43 -9.54 -5.12
C ALA A 104 -5.38 -10.53 -3.95
N VAL A 105 -5.18 -10.04 -2.71
CA VAL A 105 -5.17 -10.87 -1.49
C VAL A 105 -6.50 -11.59 -1.30
N VAL A 106 -7.62 -10.88 -1.42
CA VAL A 106 -8.97 -11.44 -1.20
C VAL A 106 -9.29 -12.50 -2.26
N LEU A 107 -9.08 -12.20 -3.54
CA LEU A 107 -9.40 -13.12 -4.65
C LEU A 107 -8.50 -14.36 -4.65
N THR A 108 -7.19 -14.16 -4.44
CA THR A 108 -6.23 -15.27 -4.38
C THR A 108 -6.47 -16.12 -3.14
N GLY A 109 -6.62 -15.50 -1.97
CA GLY A 109 -6.83 -16.20 -0.70
C GLY A 109 -8.15 -16.99 -0.68
N SER A 110 -9.27 -16.40 -1.15
CA SER A 110 -10.55 -17.10 -1.23
C SER A 110 -10.51 -18.31 -2.18
N SER A 111 -9.80 -18.15 -3.32
CA SER A 111 -9.64 -19.24 -4.30
C SER A 111 -8.79 -20.38 -3.75
N LEU A 112 -7.72 -20.05 -3.01
CA LEU A 112 -6.89 -21.06 -2.34
C LEU A 112 -7.65 -21.77 -1.23
N GLY A 113 -8.43 -21.02 -0.43
CA GLY A 113 -9.29 -21.60 0.60
C GLY A 113 -10.37 -22.52 0.05
N ALA A 114 -10.85 -22.28 -1.17
CA ALA A 114 -11.79 -23.15 -1.89
C ALA A 114 -11.10 -24.33 -2.61
N GLY A 115 -9.78 -24.50 -2.48
CA GLY A 115 -9.02 -25.55 -3.16
C GLY A 115 -8.78 -25.33 -4.66
N LYS A 116 -9.20 -24.18 -5.21
CA LYS A 116 -9.13 -23.86 -6.65
C LYS A 116 -7.82 -23.14 -6.99
N LYS A 117 -6.70 -23.86 -6.97
CA LYS A 117 -5.34 -23.30 -7.19
C LYS A 117 -5.18 -22.59 -8.55
N GLU A 118 -5.79 -23.12 -9.60
CA GLU A 118 -5.72 -22.51 -10.95
C GLU A 118 -6.41 -21.14 -10.99
N ASN A 119 -7.58 -21.02 -10.35
CA ASN A 119 -8.27 -19.72 -10.25
C ASN A 119 -7.44 -18.70 -9.47
N ALA A 120 -6.76 -19.11 -8.40
CA ALA A 120 -5.86 -18.23 -7.66
C ALA A 120 -4.73 -17.67 -8.53
N LYS A 121 -4.12 -18.50 -9.38
CA LYS A 121 -3.10 -18.05 -10.34
C LYS A 121 -3.66 -17.08 -11.37
N ILE A 122 -4.88 -17.34 -11.87
CA ILE A 122 -5.54 -16.47 -12.85
C ILE A 122 -5.82 -15.11 -12.22
N TYR A 123 -6.41 -15.06 -11.02
CA TYR A 123 -6.69 -13.81 -10.32
C TYR A 123 -5.41 -13.01 -10.01
N GLY A 124 -4.34 -13.67 -9.55
CA GLY A 124 -3.05 -13.02 -9.36
C GLY A 124 -2.51 -12.38 -10.64
N LYS A 125 -2.56 -13.10 -11.77
CA LYS A 125 -2.13 -12.57 -13.08
C LYS A 125 -3.00 -11.40 -13.55
N VAL A 126 -4.31 -11.48 -13.36
CA VAL A 126 -5.25 -10.41 -13.78
C VAL A 126 -5.02 -9.16 -12.93
N CYS A 127 -4.93 -9.29 -11.60
CA CYS A 127 -4.64 -8.17 -10.71
C CYS A 127 -3.30 -7.52 -11.06
N GLN A 128 -2.28 -8.32 -11.38
CA GLN A 128 -0.98 -7.81 -11.79
C GLN A 128 -1.04 -7.04 -13.13
N ARG A 129 -1.77 -7.54 -14.12
CA ARG A 129 -1.94 -6.82 -15.40
C ARG A 129 -2.67 -5.51 -15.23
N ILE A 130 -3.74 -5.49 -14.44
CA ILE A 130 -4.48 -4.26 -14.12
C ILE A 130 -3.57 -3.28 -13.36
N GLY A 131 -2.84 -3.74 -12.36
CA GLY A 131 -1.88 -2.93 -11.62
C GLY A 131 -0.80 -2.33 -12.50
N LEU A 132 -0.28 -3.11 -13.46
CA LEU A 132 0.72 -2.64 -14.42
C LEU A 132 0.14 -1.58 -15.38
N MET A 133 -1.10 -1.74 -15.84
CA MET A 133 -1.79 -0.71 -16.62
C MET A 133 -1.96 0.58 -15.82
N ILE A 134 -2.39 0.49 -14.56
CA ILE A 134 -2.53 1.64 -13.67
C ILE A 134 -1.16 2.31 -13.45
N SER A 135 -0.10 1.53 -13.22
CA SER A 135 1.24 2.08 -13.01
C SER A 135 1.77 2.84 -14.24
N ILE A 136 1.51 2.32 -15.45
CA ILE A 136 1.87 2.99 -16.70
C ILE A 136 1.11 4.31 -16.85
N VAL A 137 -0.21 4.31 -16.60
CA VAL A 137 -1.03 5.53 -16.68
C VAL A 137 -0.54 6.57 -15.70
N LEU A 138 -0.32 6.20 -14.43
CA LEU A 138 0.21 7.10 -13.40
C LEU A 138 1.59 7.63 -13.76
N SER A 139 2.46 6.78 -14.29
CA SER A 139 3.79 7.16 -14.75
C SER A 139 3.76 8.16 -15.88
N VAL A 140 2.88 7.96 -16.87
CA VAL A 140 2.68 8.92 -17.98
C VAL A 140 2.16 10.26 -17.45
N ILE A 141 1.19 10.24 -16.54
CA ILE A 141 0.67 11.46 -15.90
C ILE A 141 1.80 12.19 -15.16
N LEU A 142 2.61 11.51 -14.38
CA LEU A 142 3.74 12.12 -13.65
C LEU A 142 4.81 12.68 -14.60
N LEU A 143 5.09 12.01 -15.70
CA LEU A 143 6.05 12.51 -16.71
C LEU A 143 5.55 13.78 -17.40
N LEU A 144 4.27 13.81 -17.76
CA LEU A 144 3.70 14.94 -18.50
C LEU A 144 3.39 16.14 -17.60
N PHE A 145 2.88 15.89 -16.41
CA PHE A 145 2.38 16.93 -15.51
C PHE A 145 3.26 17.15 -14.28
N GLY A 146 4.31 16.36 -14.06
CA GLY A 146 5.16 16.45 -12.88
C GLY A 146 5.69 17.88 -12.62
N LYS A 147 6.24 18.54 -13.63
CA LYS A 147 6.70 19.93 -13.51
C LYS A 147 5.55 20.88 -13.16
N GLY A 148 4.39 20.74 -13.81
CA GLY A 148 3.20 21.56 -13.55
C GLY A 148 2.69 21.40 -12.12
N ILE A 149 2.76 20.19 -11.56
CA ILE A 149 2.35 19.94 -10.17
C ILE A 149 3.25 20.72 -9.22
N PHE A 150 4.57 20.70 -9.40
CA PHE A 150 5.48 21.49 -8.55
C PHE A 150 5.26 22.99 -8.69
N HIS A 151 4.91 23.50 -9.88
CA HIS A 151 4.51 24.88 -10.10
C HIS A 151 3.27 25.31 -9.31
N LEU A 152 2.35 24.37 -8.99
CA LEU A 152 1.18 24.68 -8.16
C LEU A 152 1.53 24.91 -6.69
N PHE A 153 2.66 24.36 -6.23
CA PHE A 153 3.08 24.44 -4.82
C PHE A 153 4.18 25.46 -4.57
N PHE A 154 4.98 25.82 -5.59
CA PHE A 154 6.16 26.66 -5.43
C PHE A 154 6.32 27.63 -6.60
N ASP A 155 6.75 28.87 -6.26
CA ASP A 155 7.08 29.90 -7.24
C ASP A 155 8.59 29.93 -7.55
N LYS A 156 9.44 29.38 -6.66
CA LYS A 156 10.89 29.36 -6.82
C LYS A 156 11.32 28.35 -7.88
N LEU A 157 12.02 28.81 -8.90
CA LEU A 157 12.49 27.99 -10.02
C LEU A 157 13.41 26.85 -9.57
N SER A 158 14.30 27.10 -8.59
CA SER A 158 15.21 26.07 -8.06
C SER A 158 14.49 24.87 -7.43
N ILE A 159 13.35 25.12 -6.75
CA ILE A 159 12.53 24.05 -6.15
C ILE A 159 11.80 23.27 -7.25
N ILE A 160 11.33 23.94 -8.27
CA ILE A 160 10.62 23.35 -9.40
C ILE A 160 11.53 22.45 -10.21
N GLU A 161 12.76 22.89 -10.52
CA GLU A 161 13.76 22.07 -11.22
C GLU A 161 14.13 20.83 -10.43
N THR A 162 14.39 20.96 -9.13
CA THR A 162 14.63 19.82 -8.24
C THR A 162 13.42 18.90 -8.19
N GLY A 163 12.21 19.46 -8.13
CA GLY A 163 10.95 18.72 -8.15
C GLY A 163 10.72 17.94 -9.43
N GLU A 164 11.10 18.49 -10.58
CA GLU A 164 11.02 17.78 -11.88
C GLU A 164 11.92 16.54 -11.89
N ILE A 165 13.14 16.65 -11.35
CA ILE A 165 14.05 15.51 -11.22
C ILE A 165 13.42 14.45 -10.30
N ILE A 166 12.90 14.85 -9.14
CA ILE A 166 12.22 13.96 -8.19
C ILE A 166 11.03 13.27 -8.87
N ALA A 167 10.19 13.98 -9.63
CA ALA A 167 9.06 13.41 -10.34
C ALA A 167 9.47 12.31 -11.33
N ARG A 168 10.59 12.50 -12.05
CA ARG A 168 11.14 11.48 -12.97
C ARG A 168 11.56 10.22 -12.23
N PHE A 169 12.23 10.35 -11.07
CA PHE A 169 12.59 9.19 -10.23
C PHE A 169 11.34 8.49 -9.68
N ILE A 170 10.34 9.25 -9.21
CA ILE A 170 9.07 8.70 -8.73
C ILE A 170 8.38 7.90 -9.82
N THR A 171 8.42 8.33 -11.07
CA THR A 171 7.84 7.59 -12.22
C THR A 171 8.41 6.18 -12.33
N VAL A 172 9.73 6.02 -12.21
CA VAL A 172 10.39 4.71 -12.24
C VAL A 172 10.02 3.88 -11.02
N ILE A 173 10.02 4.51 -9.85
CA ILE A 173 9.64 3.86 -8.59
C ILE A 173 8.21 3.32 -8.67
N VAL A 174 7.26 4.11 -9.13
CA VAL A 174 5.84 3.73 -9.26
C VAL A 174 5.66 2.51 -10.14
N LEU A 175 6.36 2.45 -11.29
CA LEU A 175 6.29 1.29 -12.21
C LEU A 175 6.72 -0.02 -11.52
N LEU A 176 7.81 0.02 -10.78
CA LEU A 176 8.36 -1.17 -10.13
C LEU A 176 7.60 -1.52 -8.85
N GLN A 177 7.31 -0.51 -8.03
CA GLN A 177 6.72 -0.67 -6.70
C GLN A 177 5.27 -1.19 -6.76
N ILE A 178 4.44 -0.71 -7.69
CA ILE A 178 3.05 -1.20 -7.83
C ILE A 178 3.06 -2.70 -8.14
N SER A 179 3.94 -3.14 -9.02
CA SER A 179 4.10 -4.57 -9.34
C SER A 179 4.52 -5.37 -8.11
N GLN A 180 5.51 -4.90 -7.36
CA GLN A 180 6.00 -5.54 -6.14
C GLN A 180 4.90 -5.65 -5.07
N ILE A 181 4.15 -4.58 -4.83
CA ILE A 181 3.07 -4.54 -3.83
C ILE A 181 2.00 -5.59 -4.13
N ILE A 182 1.57 -5.69 -5.39
CA ILE A 182 0.53 -6.65 -5.81
C ILE A 182 1.02 -8.09 -5.72
N TYR A 183 2.24 -8.40 -6.22
CA TYR A 183 2.81 -9.74 -6.08
C TYR A 183 3.02 -10.13 -4.63
N GLY A 184 3.56 -9.22 -3.82
CA GLY A 184 3.70 -9.44 -2.38
C GLY A 184 2.36 -9.76 -1.71
N GLY A 185 1.28 -9.09 -2.12
CA GLY A 185 -0.08 -9.41 -1.68
C GLY A 185 -0.51 -10.82 -2.02
N CYS A 186 -0.29 -11.27 -3.27
CA CYS A 186 -0.62 -12.63 -3.70
C CYS A 186 0.16 -13.70 -2.92
N LEU A 187 1.47 -13.48 -2.69
CA LEU A 187 2.32 -14.39 -1.92
C LEU A 187 1.87 -14.47 -0.45
N ARG A 188 1.54 -13.33 0.15
CA ARG A 188 0.97 -13.27 1.52
C ARG A 188 -0.35 -14.05 1.61
N ALA A 189 -1.21 -13.94 0.60
CA ALA A 189 -2.46 -14.71 0.54
C ALA A 189 -2.23 -16.22 0.40
N ALA A 190 -1.12 -16.63 -0.22
CA ALA A 190 -0.70 -18.01 -0.32
C ALA A 190 0.00 -18.54 0.95
N GLY A 191 0.28 -17.68 1.94
CA GLY A 191 1.03 -18.03 3.15
C GLY A 191 2.54 -18.08 2.95
N ASP A 192 3.04 -17.71 1.77
CA ASP A 192 4.47 -17.61 1.49
C ASP A 192 4.96 -16.18 1.78
N VAL A 193 5.77 -16.05 2.81
CA VAL A 193 6.30 -14.78 3.32
C VAL A 193 7.82 -14.80 3.45
N LYS A 194 8.49 -15.73 2.78
CA LYS A 194 9.94 -15.90 2.82
C LYS A 194 10.64 -15.34 1.57
N TYR A 195 10.06 -14.35 0.94
CA TYR A 195 10.64 -13.70 -0.25
C TYR A 195 11.40 -12.43 0.13
#